data_cfd7e541ef8a9bc5e18c0345537ca0b8
#
_entry.id   cfd7e541ef8a9bc5e18c0345537ca0b8
#
_cell.length_a   1.000
_cell.length_b   1.000
_cell.length_c   1.000
_cell.angle_alpha   90.00
_cell.angle_beta   90.00
_cell.angle_gamma   90.00
#
_symmetry.space_group_name_H-M   'P 1'
#
loop_
_entity.id
_entity.type
_entity.pdbx_description
1 polymer ?
#
loop_
_entity_poly.entity_id
_entity_poly.type
_entity_poly.pdbx_seq_one_letter_code
_entity_poly.pdbx_strand_id
1 'polypeptide(L)' 'TPPPPRATGKKSSAIELAIGDRVSHDTFGLGTVIAVSGEGDKAEATINFGSYGDKRLLLRYAPVDKL' A
#
# COMPACT_ATOMS: atom_id res chain seq x y z
N THR A 1 10.88 -0.75 -16.69
CA THR A 1 11.88 0.02 -16.00
C THR A 1 11.90 -0.33 -14.55
N PRO A 2 13.03 -0.29 -13.95
CA PRO A 2 13.12 -0.62 -12.55
C PRO A 2 12.50 0.48 -11.72
N PRO A 3 11.96 0.15 -10.59
CA PRO A 3 11.40 1.15 -9.73
C PRO A 3 12.49 1.99 -9.11
N PRO A 4 12.20 3.20 -8.75
CA PRO A 4 13.19 4.02 -8.12
C PRO A 4 13.52 3.47 -6.75
N PRO A 5 14.70 3.76 -6.29
CA PRO A 5 15.09 3.32 -4.98
C PRO A 5 14.26 4.01 -3.96
N ARG A 6 13.82 3.29 -2.96
CA ARG A 6 13.04 3.87 -2.00
C ARG A 6 13.85 4.44 -0.94
N ALA A 7 13.36 5.40 -0.30
CA ALA A 7 14.03 5.97 0.80
C ALA A 7 14.11 4.95 1.87
N THR A 8 15.22 4.80 2.45
CA THR A 8 15.33 3.78 3.43
C THR A 8 15.67 4.37 4.74
N GLY A 9 15.66 3.59 5.72
CA GLY A 9 16.01 4.04 7.02
C GLY A 9 14.94 4.71 7.76
N LYS A 10 13.79 4.90 7.18
CA LYS A 10 12.78 5.53 7.84
C LYS A 10 12.04 4.55 8.65
N LYS A 11 11.96 4.76 9.85
CA LYS A 11 11.25 3.92 10.68
C LYS A 11 9.94 4.45 10.87
N SER A 12 8.93 3.87 10.47
CA SER A 12 7.63 4.40 10.59
C SER A 12 6.80 3.39 11.28
N SER A 13 5.89 3.78 12.09
CA SER A 13 5.02 2.85 12.74
C SER A 13 3.96 2.36 11.79
N ALA A 14 3.73 3.04 10.71
CA ALA A 14 2.73 2.60 9.75
C ALA A 14 3.43 1.89 8.61
N ILE A 15 2.69 1.07 7.90
CA ILE A 15 3.21 0.40 6.75
C ILE A 15 3.51 1.41 5.67
N GLU A 16 4.66 1.31 5.07
CA GLU A 16 5.01 2.20 3.98
C GLU A 16 4.88 1.43 2.69
N LEU A 17 4.03 1.90 1.81
CA LEU A 17 3.81 1.26 0.53
C LEU A 17 4.20 2.21 -0.59
N ALA A 18 4.60 1.65 -1.70
CA ALA A 18 4.93 2.44 -2.88
C ALA A 18 4.15 1.87 -4.04
N ILE A 19 3.99 2.67 -5.07
CA ILE A 19 3.29 2.22 -6.26
C ILE A 19 4.02 1.01 -6.83
N GLY A 20 3.28 -0.03 -7.12
CA GLY A 20 3.84 -1.27 -7.62
C GLY A 20 4.08 -2.33 -6.57
N ASP A 21 3.97 -1.97 -5.31
CA ASP A 21 4.14 -2.96 -4.25
C ASP A 21 2.97 -3.92 -4.22
N ARG A 22 3.24 -5.13 -3.82
CA ARG A 22 2.20 -6.12 -3.67
C ARG A 22 1.85 -6.25 -2.23
N VAL A 23 0.59 -6.40 -1.95
CA VAL A 23 0.10 -6.52 -0.58
C VAL A 23 -0.93 -7.63 -0.49
N SER A 24 -1.19 -8.04 0.72
CA SER A 24 -2.20 -9.02 1.00
C SER A 24 -3.20 -8.40 1.97
N HIS A 25 -4.46 -8.40 1.61
CA HIS A 25 -5.51 -7.84 2.45
C HIS A 25 -6.30 -8.97 3.07
N ASP A 26 -6.72 -8.76 4.30
CA ASP A 26 -7.43 -9.78 5.03
C ASP A 26 -8.73 -10.21 4.36
N THR A 27 -9.41 -9.27 3.75
CA THR A 27 -10.70 -9.55 3.11
C THR A 27 -10.58 -9.69 1.61
N PHE A 28 -9.80 -8.82 0.97
CA PHE A 28 -9.76 -8.79 -0.48
C PHE A 28 -8.65 -9.63 -1.10
N GLY A 29 -7.75 -10.12 -0.27
CA GLY A 29 -6.69 -10.98 -0.80
C GLY A 29 -5.54 -10.16 -1.39
N LEU A 30 -4.92 -10.68 -2.41
CA LEU A 30 -3.75 -10.06 -2.98
C LEU A 30 -4.09 -8.86 -3.83
N GLY A 31 -3.29 -7.85 -3.72
CA GLY A 31 -3.49 -6.65 -4.50
C GLY A 31 -2.19 -5.99 -4.84
N THR A 32 -2.26 -4.99 -5.71
CA THR A 32 -1.09 -4.22 -6.13
C THR A 32 -1.38 -2.75 -5.90
N VAL A 33 -0.44 -2.07 -5.29
CA VAL A 33 -0.60 -0.66 -5.00
C VAL A 33 -0.45 0.11 -6.30
N ILE A 34 -1.44 0.92 -6.64
CA ILE A 34 -1.41 1.69 -7.86
C ILE A 34 -1.32 3.19 -7.60
N ALA A 35 -1.58 3.62 -6.37
CA ALA A 35 -1.43 5.02 -6.03
C ALA A 35 -1.29 5.14 -4.54
N VAL A 36 -0.55 6.14 -4.09
CA VAL A 36 -0.43 6.43 -2.68
C VAL A 36 -0.52 7.93 -2.50
N SER A 37 -1.05 8.35 -1.38
CA SER A 37 -1.11 9.77 -1.10
C SER A 37 -1.17 9.97 0.41
N GLY A 38 -0.90 11.19 0.84
CA GLY A 38 -0.88 11.50 2.25
C GLY A 38 0.40 11.03 2.89
N GLU A 39 0.53 11.30 4.16
CA GLU A 39 1.71 10.86 4.87
C GLU A 39 1.34 10.65 6.32
N GLY A 40 2.14 9.86 6.97
CA GLY A 40 1.95 9.58 8.38
C GLY A 40 0.59 8.98 8.63
N ASP A 41 -0.14 9.56 9.54
CA ASP A 41 -1.44 9.04 9.91
C ASP A 41 -2.46 9.18 8.81
N LYS A 42 -2.19 10.03 7.84
CA LYS A 42 -3.14 10.24 6.77
C LYS A 42 -2.77 9.54 5.49
N ALA A 43 -1.79 8.66 5.56
CA ALA A 43 -1.36 7.95 4.37
C ALA A 43 -2.45 7.03 3.86
N GLU A 44 -2.69 7.06 2.57
CA GLU A 44 -3.68 6.24 1.93
C GLU A 44 -3.05 5.56 0.74
N ALA A 45 -3.53 4.40 0.41
CA ALA A 45 -3.08 3.72 -0.78
C ALA A 45 -4.28 3.22 -1.55
N THR A 46 -4.21 3.34 -2.86
CA THR A 46 -5.22 2.76 -3.72
C THR A 46 -4.62 1.47 -4.24
N ILE A 47 -5.32 0.40 -4.03
CA ILE A 47 -4.81 -0.92 -4.35
C ILE A 47 -5.78 -1.62 -5.26
N ASN A 48 -5.25 -2.20 -6.31
CA ASN A 48 -6.06 -2.95 -7.23
C ASN A 48 -6.10 -4.40 -6.75
N PHE A 49 -7.27 -4.86 -6.41
CA PHE A 49 -7.44 -6.21 -5.90
C PHE A 49 -8.05 -7.16 -6.93
N GLY A 50 -7.81 -6.88 -8.16
CA GLY A 50 -8.31 -7.80 -9.19
C GLY A 50 -9.82 -7.74 -9.32
N SER A 51 -10.48 -8.83 -9.06
CA SER A 51 -11.92 -8.86 -9.24
C SER A 51 -12.66 -7.93 -8.32
N TYR A 52 -12.06 -7.51 -7.22
CA TYR A 52 -12.73 -6.56 -6.35
C TYR A 52 -12.53 -5.12 -6.81
N GLY A 53 -11.66 -4.90 -7.78
CA GLY A 53 -11.43 -3.57 -8.29
C GLY A 53 -10.50 -2.77 -7.42
N ASP A 54 -10.45 -1.47 -7.66
CA ASP A 54 -9.57 -0.58 -6.92
C ASP A 54 -10.22 -0.17 -5.62
N LYS A 55 -9.44 -0.22 -4.55
CA LYS A 55 -9.93 0.18 -3.25
C LYS A 55 -8.93 1.16 -2.64
N ARG A 56 -9.42 2.22 -2.05
CA ARG A 56 -8.57 3.18 -1.38
C ARG A 56 -8.66 2.94 0.11
N LEU A 57 -7.52 2.73 0.72
CA LEU A 57 -7.48 2.35 2.12
C LEU A 57 -6.58 3.29 2.90
N LEU A 58 -6.97 3.57 4.13
CA LEU A 58 -6.11 4.31 5.03
C LEU A 58 -5.15 3.33 5.65
N LEU A 59 -3.88 3.57 5.44
CA LEU A 59 -2.88 2.59 5.84
C LEU A 59 -2.84 2.33 7.33
N ARG A 60 -3.17 3.31 8.13
CA ARG A 60 -3.13 3.10 9.55
C ARG A 60 -4.21 2.14 10.04
N TYR A 61 -5.26 1.97 9.26
CA TYR A 61 -6.34 1.07 9.66
C TYR A 61 -6.47 -0.16 8.77
N ALA A 62 -5.80 -0.15 7.67
CA ALA A 62 -6.00 -1.23 6.70
C ALA A 62 -5.30 -2.51 7.14
N PRO A 63 -6.00 -3.64 7.10
CA PRO A 63 -5.39 -4.90 7.46
C PRO A 63 -4.63 -5.49 6.27
N VAL A 64 -3.59 -4.81 5.83
CA VAL A 64 -2.81 -5.27 4.70
C VAL A 64 -1.39 -5.53 5.13
N ASP A 65 -0.77 -6.51 4.52
CA ASP A 65 0.61 -6.84 4.76
C ASP A 65 1.36 -6.68 3.46
N LYS A 66 2.52 -6.06 3.52
CA LYS A 66 3.32 -5.92 2.34
C LYS A 66 4.06 -7.21 2.08
N LEU A 67 4.06 -7.67 0.86
CA LEU A 67 4.68 -8.95 0.48
C LEU A 67 6.15 -8.81 0.07
#